data_562f12e3f7cf42fa0b6e3eaebe3727c0
#
_entry.id   562f12e3f7cf42fa0b6e3eaebe3727c0
#
_cell.length_a   1.000
_cell.length_b   1.000
_cell.length_c   1.000
_cell.angle_alpha   90.00
_cell.angle_beta   90.00
_cell.angle_gamma   90.00
#
_symmetry.space_group_name_H-M   'P 1'
#
loop_
_entity.id
_entity.type
_entity.pdbx_description
1 polymer ?
#
loop_
_entity_poly.entity_id
_entity_poly.type
_entity_poly.pdbx_seq_one_letter_code
_entity_poly.pdbx_strand_id
1 'polypeptide(L)'
;MRHIIIPDVHEKFSRLDYILAEYDTPDTHFVLLGDYFDSWTHDITHVRQLCQWLNQAAVQPEKYTLLLGNHDIQYLVSRRHQCTGYSSDTAATLAMMLTRETLRAFRYHAWIGDDILCSHAGLSQPWVDDAFGVGDAPALTSVSEIRVWLDECAERFLHSPNSGKLVRGVAPETLFTAVGRARGGMGSSVGGLTWCDWNVEFTPVAGLRQIVGHTISHTGQPVMQGENWCIDTDLNHVAVVDERFMIHCEAIIR
;
A
#
# COMPACT_ATOMS: atom_id res chain seq x y z
N MET A 1 -21.61 1.81 3.49
CA MET A 1 -20.31 2.52 3.68
C MET A 1 -19.60 2.54 2.36
N ARG A 2 -19.14 3.71 1.92
CA ARG A 2 -18.34 3.91 0.70
C ARG A 2 -16.87 4.02 1.08
N HIS A 3 -15.99 3.37 0.32
CA HIS A 3 -14.53 3.49 0.54
C HIS A 3 -13.93 4.36 -0.56
N ILE A 4 -13.09 5.30 -0.18
CA ILE A 4 -12.29 6.13 -1.09
C ILE A 4 -10.84 5.71 -0.92
N ILE A 5 -10.25 5.21 -2.00
CA ILE A 5 -8.88 4.72 -2.01
C ILE A 5 -7.99 5.78 -2.66
N ILE A 6 -7.03 6.28 -1.89
CA ILE A 6 -6.13 7.36 -2.26
C ILE A 6 -4.75 6.76 -2.54
N PRO A 7 -4.16 6.97 -3.74
CA PRO A 7 -2.83 6.47 -4.07
C PRO A 7 -1.72 7.26 -3.36
N ASP A 8 -0.51 7.15 -3.87
CA ASP A 8 0.73 7.73 -3.41
C ASP A 8 0.63 9.24 -3.18
N VAL A 9 1.02 9.72 -1.99
CA VAL A 9 0.85 11.13 -1.59
C VAL A 9 2.06 11.99 -1.91
N HIS A 10 3.28 11.50 -1.69
CA HIS A 10 4.54 12.18 -2.02
C HIS A 10 4.57 13.67 -1.66
N GLU A 11 4.33 13.98 -0.38
CA GLU A 11 4.33 15.33 0.20
C GLU A 11 3.28 16.31 -0.40
N LYS A 12 2.36 15.85 -1.23
CA LYS A 12 1.32 16.70 -1.84
C LYS A 12 0.15 16.95 -0.87
N PHE A 13 0.45 17.47 0.31
CA PHE A 13 -0.53 17.63 1.39
C PHE A 13 -1.76 18.43 0.96
N SER A 14 -1.57 19.54 0.23
CA SER A 14 -2.71 20.36 -0.23
C SER A 14 -3.65 19.60 -1.18
N ARG A 15 -3.10 18.67 -1.98
CA ARG A 15 -3.91 17.83 -2.86
C ARG A 15 -4.67 16.76 -2.08
N LEU A 16 -3.99 16.15 -1.10
CA LEU A 16 -4.62 15.20 -0.18
C LEU A 16 -5.77 15.88 0.59
N ASP A 17 -5.52 17.05 1.17
CA ASP A 17 -6.52 17.82 1.94
C ASP A 17 -7.76 18.14 1.09
N TYR A 18 -7.55 18.54 -0.17
CA TYR A 18 -8.64 18.75 -1.12
C TYR A 18 -9.46 17.47 -1.36
N ILE A 19 -8.80 16.33 -1.61
CA ILE A 19 -9.48 15.04 -1.82
C ILE A 19 -10.29 14.65 -0.59
N LEU A 20 -9.68 14.76 0.59
CA LEU A 20 -10.35 14.44 1.83
C LEU A 20 -11.61 15.30 2.03
N ALA A 21 -11.51 16.60 1.78
CA ALA A 21 -12.65 17.53 1.91
C ALA A 21 -13.77 17.23 0.89
N GLU A 22 -13.42 16.90 -0.34
CA GLU A 22 -14.37 16.62 -1.43
C GLU A 22 -15.20 15.35 -1.17
N TYR A 23 -14.56 14.32 -0.59
CA TYR A 23 -15.19 13.02 -0.36
C TYR A 23 -15.68 12.80 1.07
N ASP A 24 -15.50 13.76 1.98
CA ASP A 24 -15.90 13.63 3.39
C ASP A 24 -17.41 13.61 3.55
N THR A 25 -17.95 12.44 3.80
CA THR A 25 -19.34 12.21 4.20
C THR A 25 -19.39 11.30 5.41
N PRO A 26 -20.50 11.27 6.19
CA PRO A 26 -20.62 10.38 7.34
C PRO A 26 -20.41 8.89 7.02
N ASP A 27 -20.68 8.47 5.77
CA ASP A 27 -20.57 7.09 5.33
C ASP A 27 -19.29 6.80 4.53
N THR A 28 -18.31 7.71 4.54
CA THR A 28 -17.05 7.54 3.84
C THR A 28 -15.98 6.98 4.76
N HIS A 29 -15.29 5.93 4.29
CA HIS A 29 -14.05 5.42 4.85
C HIS A 29 -12.91 5.62 3.85
N PHE A 30 -11.81 6.20 4.28
CA PHE A 30 -10.63 6.47 3.45
C PHE A 30 -9.57 5.38 3.65
N VAL A 31 -9.05 4.85 2.55
CA VAL A 31 -7.89 3.94 2.54
C VAL A 31 -6.76 4.63 1.78
N LEU A 32 -5.68 4.96 2.47
CA LEU A 32 -4.49 5.55 1.87
C LEU A 32 -3.47 4.46 1.58
N LEU A 33 -2.98 4.38 0.34
CA LEU A 33 -2.10 3.30 -0.10
C LEU A 33 -0.63 3.47 0.30
N GLY A 34 -0.27 4.59 0.95
CA GLY A 34 1.09 4.83 1.42
C GLY A 34 1.85 5.87 0.59
N ASP A 35 3.18 5.82 0.71
CA ASP A 35 4.12 6.77 0.13
C ASP A 35 3.74 8.23 0.47
N TYR A 36 3.65 8.49 1.78
CA TYR A 36 3.33 9.83 2.28
C TYR A 36 4.48 10.80 2.06
N PHE A 37 5.71 10.30 2.10
CA PHE A 37 6.95 11.08 2.13
C PHE A 37 7.71 10.94 0.82
N ASP A 38 8.80 11.72 0.71
CA ASP A 38 9.71 11.78 -0.43
C ASP A 38 9.07 12.31 -1.72
N SER A 39 9.27 13.58 -1.97
CA SER A 39 8.87 14.26 -3.19
C SER A 39 10.09 14.74 -3.97
N TRP A 40 9.97 14.83 -5.28
CA TRP A 40 10.98 15.50 -6.13
C TRP A 40 11.17 16.99 -5.77
N THR A 41 10.13 17.59 -5.19
CA THR A 41 10.11 19.00 -4.74
C THR A 41 10.06 19.05 -3.21
N HIS A 42 10.89 18.24 -2.56
CA HIS A 42 10.90 18.07 -1.10
C HIS A 42 10.77 19.39 -0.35
N ASP A 43 9.77 19.47 0.55
CA ASP A 43 9.56 20.57 1.48
C ASP A 43 9.25 20.03 2.87
N ILE A 44 10.13 20.28 3.81
CA ILE A 44 9.98 19.87 5.21
C ILE A 44 8.70 20.41 5.87
N THR A 45 8.13 21.49 5.34
CA THR A 45 6.84 22.03 5.81
C THR A 45 5.71 21.07 5.48
N HIS A 46 5.71 20.50 4.27
CA HIS A 46 4.71 19.49 3.87
C HIS A 46 4.87 18.21 4.69
N VAL A 47 6.10 17.78 4.96
CA VAL A 47 6.37 16.63 5.85
C VAL A 47 5.76 16.86 7.23
N ARG A 48 5.93 18.05 7.80
CA ARG A 48 5.35 18.39 9.12
C ARG A 48 3.83 18.41 9.08
N GLN A 49 3.22 18.96 8.04
CA GLN A 49 1.77 18.96 7.86
C GLN A 49 1.23 17.52 7.77
N LEU A 50 1.90 16.65 6.98
CA LEU A 50 1.54 15.24 6.88
C LEU A 50 1.67 14.52 8.23
N CYS A 51 2.73 14.76 9.01
CA CYS A 51 2.86 14.18 10.35
C CYS A 51 1.70 14.58 11.27
N GLN A 52 1.32 15.87 11.26
CA GLN A 52 0.19 16.36 12.05
C GLN A 52 -1.12 15.71 11.63
N TRP A 53 -1.37 15.63 10.33
CA TRP A 53 -2.56 14.99 9.79
C TRP A 53 -2.58 13.48 10.09
N LEU A 54 -1.47 12.75 9.88
CA LEU A 54 -1.36 11.33 10.20
C LEU A 54 -1.64 11.04 11.67
N ASN A 55 -1.18 11.91 12.60
CA ASN A 55 -1.48 11.76 14.02
C ASN A 55 -2.98 11.92 14.31
N GLN A 56 -3.67 12.78 13.57
CA GLN A 56 -5.12 12.96 13.71
C GLN A 56 -5.89 11.79 13.07
N ALA A 57 -5.47 11.33 11.92
CA ALA A 57 -6.08 10.19 11.23
C ALA A 57 -5.92 8.88 12.00
N ALA A 58 -4.76 8.66 12.61
CA ALA A 58 -4.44 7.43 13.35
C ALA A 58 -5.36 7.15 14.55
N VAL A 59 -5.97 8.18 15.11
CA VAL A 59 -6.91 8.05 16.24
C VAL A 59 -8.38 7.95 15.77
N GLN A 60 -8.61 7.84 14.47
CA GLN A 60 -9.93 7.69 13.85
C GLN A 60 -9.97 6.46 12.93
N PRO A 61 -9.75 5.23 13.46
CA PRO A 61 -9.65 4.02 12.64
C PRO A 61 -10.97 3.65 11.95
N GLU A 62 -12.09 4.16 12.41
CA GLU A 62 -13.40 4.01 11.76
C GLU A 62 -13.50 4.84 10.47
N LYS A 63 -12.67 5.86 10.30
CA LYS A 63 -12.65 6.75 9.14
C LYS A 63 -11.45 6.56 8.24
N TYR A 64 -10.30 6.16 8.79
CA TYR A 64 -9.05 6.08 8.04
C TYR A 64 -8.36 4.74 8.21
N THR A 65 -7.90 4.17 7.10
CA THR A 65 -6.91 3.09 7.06
C THR A 65 -5.64 3.61 6.41
N LEU A 66 -4.52 3.53 7.13
CA LEU A 66 -3.23 4.06 6.71
C LEU A 66 -2.32 2.90 6.33
N LEU A 67 -2.02 2.73 5.04
CA LEU A 67 -1.08 1.73 4.57
C LEU A 67 0.33 2.31 4.44
N LEU A 68 1.34 1.45 4.46
CA LEU A 68 2.74 1.81 4.24
C LEU A 68 3.13 1.53 2.79
N GLY A 69 3.74 2.51 2.15
CA GLY A 69 4.47 2.33 0.91
C GLY A 69 5.97 2.14 1.12
N ASN A 70 6.71 1.92 0.04
CA ASN A 70 8.15 1.69 0.12
C ASN A 70 8.93 2.93 0.60
N HIS A 71 8.47 4.13 0.27
CA HIS A 71 9.07 5.38 0.75
C HIS A 71 8.81 5.63 2.24
N ASP A 72 7.77 5.05 2.82
CA ASP A 72 7.51 5.12 4.27
C ASP A 72 8.34 4.11 5.04
N ILE A 73 8.46 2.88 4.51
CA ILE A 73 9.16 1.75 5.15
C ILE A 73 10.62 2.09 5.44
N GLN A 74 11.31 2.80 4.55
CA GLN A 74 12.70 3.19 4.75
C GLN A 74 12.92 4.05 5.99
N TYR A 75 11.91 4.82 6.42
CA TYR A 75 11.97 5.65 7.62
C TYR A 75 11.46 4.94 8.87
N LEU A 76 10.37 4.17 8.72
CA LEU A 76 9.56 3.69 9.85
C LEU A 76 9.87 2.26 10.25
N VAL A 77 10.35 1.42 9.34
CA VAL A 77 10.50 -0.02 9.56
C VAL A 77 11.94 -0.49 9.39
N SER A 78 12.56 -0.24 8.25
CA SER A 78 13.87 -0.78 7.92
C SER A 78 14.66 0.15 6.99
N ARG A 79 15.88 0.48 7.39
CA ARG A 79 16.83 1.25 6.57
C ARG A 79 17.55 0.41 5.49
N ARG A 80 17.19 -0.87 5.33
CA ARG A 80 17.87 -1.78 4.39
C ARG A 80 17.61 -1.43 2.93
N HIS A 81 16.50 -0.78 2.63
CA HIS A 81 16.08 -0.42 1.28
C HIS A 81 15.80 1.08 1.23
N GLN A 82 16.84 1.88 0.98
CA GLN A 82 16.67 3.31 0.78
C GLN A 82 16.13 3.57 -0.64
N CYS A 83 15.02 4.28 -0.71
CA CYS A 83 14.46 4.78 -1.95
C CYS A 83 15.16 6.06 -2.42
N THR A 84 15.03 6.38 -3.68
CA THR A 84 15.39 7.70 -4.20
C THR A 84 14.59 8.77 -3.47
N GLY A 85 15.23 9.84 -3.00
CA GLY A 85 14.56 10.90 -2.24
C GLY A 85 14.71 10.81 -0.72
N TYR A 86 15.36 9.74 -0.19
CA TYR A 86 15.62 9.66 1.25
C TYR A 86 16.28 10.94 1.79
N SER A 87 15.71 11.50 2.85
CA SER A 87 16.18 12.69 3.54
C SER A 87 16.40 12.44 5.03
N SER A 88 17.58 12.80 5.54
CA SER A 88 17.87 12.77 6.98
C SER A 88 16.98 13.72 7.78
N ASP A 89 16.57 14.85 7.18
CA ASP A 89 15.72 15.84 7.82
C ASP A 89 14.29 15.32 7.93
N THR A 90 13.80 14.61 6.90
CA THR A 90 12.55 13.85 6.98
C THR A 90 12.63 12.82 8.10
N ALA A 91 13.67 11.98 8.13
CA ALA A 91 13.85 10.96 9.17
C ALA A 91 13.81 11.55 10.59
N ALA A 92 14.51 12.67 10.81
CA ALA A 92 14.53 13.36 12.10
C ALA A 92 13.15 13.95 12.45
N THR A 93 12.45 14.53 11.47
CA THR A 93 11.11 15.10 11.65
C THR A 93 10.11 14.03 12.02
N LEU A 94 10.10 12.90 11.31
CA LEU A 94 9.21 11.77 11.61
C LEU A 94 9.44 11.22 13.02
N ALA A 95 10.72 11.04 13.41
CA ALA A 95 11.08 10.56 14.75
C ALA A 95 10.62 11.49 15.87
N MET A 96 10.55 12.81 15.61
CA MET A 96 10.08 13.80 16.58
C MET A 96 8.57 13.98 16.61
N MET A 97 7.90 13.83 15.47
CA MET A 97 6.50 14.26 15.32
C MET A 97 5.49 13.12 15.32
N LEU A 98 5.84 11.93 14.80
CA LEU A 98 4.88 10.82 14.79
C LEU A 98 4.70 10.23 16.18
N THR A 99 3.44 10.07 16.58
CA THR A 99 3.09 9.46 17.87
C THR A 99 3.22 7.94 17.81
N ARG A 100 3.23 7.29 18.99
CA ARG A 100 3.20 5.82 19.07
C ARG A 100 1.89 5.25 18.50
N GLU A 101 0.80 5.96 18.68
CA GLU A 101 -0.51 5.63 18.14
C GLU A 101 -0.46 5.60 16.62
N THR A 102 0.14 6.60 16.00
CA THR A 102 0.34 6.67 14.55
C THR A 102 1.18 5.51 14.03
N LEU A 103 2.31 5.22 14.69
CA LEU A 103 3.18 4.11 14.30
C LEU A 103 2.46 2.75 14.42
N ARG A 104 1.50 2.60 15.34
CA ARG A 104 0.69 1.39 15.50
C ARG A 104 -0.51 1.32 14.56
N ALA A 105 -0.95 2.46 14.04
CA ALA A 105 -2.07 2.54 13.12
C ALA A 105 -1.72 2.07 11.71
N PHE A 106 -0.44 2.15 11.32
CA PHE A 106 -0.01 1.71 10.00
C PHE A 106 -0.21 0.22 9.76
N ARG A 107 -0.58 -0.11 8.52
CA ARG A 107 -0.81 -1.48 8.02
C ARG A 107 -0.06 -1.66 6.70
N TYR A 108 0.09 -2.91 6.27
CA TYR A 108 0.66 -3.24 4.95
C TYR A 108 -0.41 -3.49 3.89
N HIS A 109 -1.61 -3.81 4.34
CA HIS A 109 -2.75 -4.05 3.48
C HIS A 109 -4.07 -3.82 4.22
N ALA A 110 -5.15 -3.74 3.47
CA ALA A 110 -6.51 -3.69 3.98
C ALA A 110 -7.45 -4.51 3.08
N TRP A 111 -8.51 -5.02 3.68
CA TRP A 111 -9.55 -5.73 2.97
C TRP A 111 -10.84 -4.92 2.93
N ILE A 112 -11.47 -4.84 1.76
CA ILE A 112 -12.82 -4.29 1.59
C ILE A 112 -13.71 -5.44 1.13
N GLY A 113 -14.75 -5.74 1.92
CA GLY A 113 -15.56 -6.95 1.69
C GLY A 113 -14.71 -8.21 1.84
N ASP A 114 -15.03 -9.21 1.00
CA ASP A 114 -14.43 -10.54 1.11
C ASP A 114 -13.23 -10.74 0.17
N ASP A 115 -13.12 -9.96 -0.91
CA ASP A 115 -12.24 -10.24 -2.04
C ASP A 115 -11.49 -9.03 -2.61
N ILE A 116 -11.65 -7.82 -2.05
CA ILE A 116 -10.90 -6.64 -2.49
C ILE A 116 -9.74 -6.39 -1.55
N LEU A 117 -8.53 -6.55 -2.06
CA LEU A 117 -7.29 -6.24 -1.37
C LEU A 117 -6.79 -4.84 -1.77
N CYS A 118 -6.62 -3.97 -0.79
CA CYS A 118 -5.88 -2.72 -0.94
C CYS A 118 -4.48 -2.90 -0.38
N SER A 119 -3.46 -2.59 -1.17
CA SER A 119 -2.06 -2.58 -0.74
C SER A 119 -1.28 -1.56 -1.59
N HIS A 120 -0.06 -1.22 -1.16
CA HIS A 120 0.70 -0.21 -1.88
C HIS A 120 1.02 -0.64 -3.32
N ALA A 121 1.61 -1.83 -3.54
CA ALA A 121 2.08 -2.25 -4.86
C ALA A 121 1.42 -3.54 -5.40
N GLY A 122 0.67 -4.27 -4.58
CA GLY A 122 -0.07 -5.46 -4.98
C GLY A 122 0.59 -6.79 -4.61
N LEU A 123 -0.26 -7.80 -4.44
CA LEU A 123 0.12 -9.20 -4.29
C LEU A 123 0.12 -9.86 -5.67
N SER A 124 1.27 -10.30 -6.14
CA SER A 124 1.42 -10.99 -7.41
C SER A 124 1.34 -12.51 -7.24
N GLN A 125 0.80 -13.22 -8.23
CA GLN A 125 0.58 -14.68 -8.20
C GLN A 125 1.79 -15.50 -7.75
N PRO A 126 3.05 -15.21 -8.16
CA PRO A 126 4.21 -15.97 -7.69
C PRO A 126 4.35 -16.07 -6.17
N TRP A 127 3.95 -15.05 -5.41
CA TRP A 127 3.96 -15.10 -3.94
C TRP A 127 2.93 -16.08 -3.38
N VAL A 128 1.78 -16.21 -4.05
CA VAL A 128 0.74 -17.17 -3.69
C VAL A 128 1.21 -18.59 -4.05
N ASP A 129 1.84 -18.76 -5.19
CA ASP A 129 2.44 -20.04 -5.61
C ASP A 129 3.52 -20.51 -4.63
N ASP A 130 4.39 -19.62 -4.16
CA ASP A 130 5.40 -19.93 -3.15
C ASP A 130 4.78 -20.35 -1.81
N ALA A 131 3.66 -19.75 -1.42
CA ALA A 131 3.01 -20.02 -0.14
C ALA A 131 2.14 -21.29 -0.13
N PHE A 132 1.51 -21.61 -1.27
CA PHE A 132 0.52 -22.69 -1.35
C PHE A 132 1.01 -23.88 -2.20
N GLY A 133 2.20 -23.74 -2.79
CA GLY A 133 2.84 -24.78 -3.58
C GLY A 133 2.37 -24.78 -5.03
N VAL A 134 3.31 -25.01 -5.95
CA VAL A 134 3.03 -25.41 -7.32
C VAL A 134 3.07 -26.92 -7.32
N GLY A 135 1.98 -27.58 -6.89
CA GLY A 135 1.82 -29.03 -7.08
C GLY A 135 1.47 -29.36 -8.53
N ASP A 136 1.50 -30.63 -8.92
CA ASP A 136 1.11 -31.12 -10.26
C ASP A 136 -0.34 -30.78 -10.65
N ALA A 137 -1.13 -30.21 -9.75
CA ALA A 137 -2.37 -29.47 -10.00
C ALA A 137 -2.34 -28.18 -9.20
N PRO A 138 -2.63 -27.01 -9.81
CA PRO A 138 -2.74 -25.78 -9.03
C PRO A 138 -3.80 -26.01 -7.95
N ALA A 139 -3.40 -25.98 -6.69
CA ALA A 139 -4.33 -25.92 -5.60
C ALA A 139 -5.17 -24.64 -5.86
N LEU A 140 -6.47 -24.79 -6.06
CA LEU A 140 -7.39 -23.66 -6.12
C LEU A 140 -7.40 -23.03 -4.74
N THR A 141 -6.47 -22.12 -4.52
CA THR A 141 -6.36 -21.39 -3.26
C THR A 141 -7.50 -20.39 -3.22
N SER A 142 -8.36 -20.52 -2.23
CA SER A 142 -9.46 -19.58 -2.06
C SER A 142 -8.95 -18.22 -1.58
N VAL A 143 -9.65 -17.14 -1.93
CA VAL A 143 -9.33 -15.80 -1.43
C VAL A 143 -9.32 -15.76 0.10
N SER A 144 -10.19 -16.52 0.76
CA SER A 144 -10.22 -16.62 2.22
C SER A 144 -8.93 -17.22 2.81
N GLU A 145 -8.32 -18.22 2.16
CA GLU A 145 -7.04 -18.78 2.59
C GLU A 145 -5.89 -17.79 2.36
N ILE A 146 -5.90 -17.08 1.24
CA ILE A 146 -4.94 -16.00 0.95
C ILE A 146 -5.05 -14.91 2.02
N ARG A 147 -6.26 -14.51 2.37
CA ARG A 147 -6.52 -13.52 3.42
C ARG A 147 -5.92 -13.94 4.75
N VAL A 148 -6.24 -15.14 5.22
CA VAL A 148 -5.72 -15.67 6.50
C VAL A 148 -4.17 -15.71 6.49
N TRP A 149 -3.58 -16.18 5.38
CA TRP A 149 -2.13 -16.22 5.25
C TRP A 149 -1.49 -14.83 5.25
N LEU A 150 -2.06 -13.89 4.52
CA LEU A 150 -1.53 -12.52 4.40
C LEU A 150 -1.65 -11.79 5.74
N ASP A 151 -2.79 -11.93 6.43
CA ASP A 151 -3.00 -11.37 7.77
C ASP A 151 -2.01 -11.95 8.78
N GLU A 152 -1.74 -13.27 8.75
CA GLU A 152 -0.73 -13.89 9.61
C GLU A 152 0.68 -13.38 9.31
N CYS A 153 1.02 -13.19 8.03
CA CYS A 153 2.31 -12.62 7.64
C CYS A 153 2.47 -11.19 8.17
N ALA A 154 1.43 -10.35 8.02
CA ALA A 154 1.45 -8.97 8.48
C ALA A 154 1.60 -8.88 10.00
N GLU A 155 0.83 -9.66 10.74
CA GLU A 155 0.90 -9.73 12.20
C GLU A 155 2.30 -10.13 12.67
N ARG A 156 2.90 -11.15 12.05
CA ARG A 156 4.28 -11.57 12.39
C ARG A 156 5.32 -10.51 12.07
N PHE A 157 5.19 -9.85 10.94
CA PHE A 157 6.15 -8.83 10.55
C PHE A 157 6.07 -7.60 11.46
N LEU A 158 4.87 -7.17 11.83
CA LEU A 158 4.67 -6.04 12.73
C LEU A 158 5.21 -6.31 14.15
N HIS A 159 5.02 -7.53 14.67
CA HIS A 159 5.40 -7.85 16.05
C HIS A 159 6.77 -8.52 16.20
N SER A 160 7.30 -9.11 15.13
CA SER A 160 8.57 -9.85 15.18
C SER A 160 9.31 -9.80 13.84
N PRO A 161 9.67 -8.60 13.34
CA PRO A 161 10.21 -8.42 11.98
C PRO A 161 11.50 -9.20 11.70
N ASN A 162 12.29 -9.54 12.74
CA ASN A 162 13.55 -10.24 12.61
C ASN A 162 13.49 -11.70 13.07
N SER A 163 12.30 -12.28 13.22
CA SER A 163 12.16 -13.63 13.77
C SER A 163 12.70 -14.74 12.86
N GLY A 164 12.86 -14.47 11.57
CA GLY A 164 13.23 -15.47 10.55
C GLY A 164 12.21 -16.59 10.38
N LYS A 165 11.05 -16.53 11.06
CA LYS A 165 10.02 -17.56 10.97
C LYS A 165 9.21 -17.39 9.69
N LEU A 166 9.11 -18.48 8.94
CA LEU A 166 8.33 -18.54 7.72
C LEU A 166 6.84 -18.76 8.02
N VAL A 167 5.97 -18.23 7.16
CA VAL A 167 4.55 -18.55 7.13
C VAL A 167 4.28 -19.22 5.79
N ARG A 168 3.90 -20.48 5.80
CA ARG A 168 3.77 -21.33 4.60
C ARG A 168 5.00 -21.25 3.67
N GLY A 169 6.21 -21.32 4.24
CA GLY A 169 7.45 -21.26 3.46
C GLY A 169 7.92 -19.87 3.05
N VAL A 170 7.09 -18.85 3.16
CA VAL A 170 7.41 -17.47 2.79
C VAL A 170 7.86 -16.67 4.03
N ALA A 171 8.94 -15.90 3.87
CA ALA A 171 9.39 -14.98 4.90
C ALA A 171 8.53 -13.69 4.87
N PRO A 172 7.83 -13.33 5.96
CA PRO A 172 6.98 -12.13 5.97
C PRO A 172 7.71 -10.85 5.58
N GLU A 173 8.94 -10.64 6.06
CA GLU A 173 9.75 -9.49 5.68
C GLU A 173 9.91 -9.42 4.15
N THR A 174 10.24 -10.53 3.50
CA THR A 174 10.43 -10.60 2.05
C THR A 174 9.13 -10.34 1.29
N LEU A 175 8.02 -10.93 1.76
CA LEU A 175 6.70 -10.71 1.16
C LEU A 175 6.32 -9.23 1.11
N PHE A 176 6.64 -8.47 2.16
CA PHE A 176 6.26 -7.06 2.21
C PHE A 176 7.30 -6.13 1.59
N THR A 177 8.60 -6.42 1.70
CA THR A 177 9.66 -5.44 1.39
C THR A 177 10.63 -5.87 0.29
N ALA A 178 10.45 -7.03 -0.34
CA ALA A 178 11.34 -7.45 -1.43
C ALA A 178 11.29 -6.46 -2.59
N VAL A 179 12.46 -5.99 -3.01
CA VAL A 179 12.60 -5.21 -4.23
C VAL A 179 12.69 -6.18 -5.40
N GLY A 180 11.76 -6.10 -6.34
CA GLY A 180 11.74 -6.92 -7.54
C GLY A 180 12.79 -6.51 -8.58
N ARG A 181 13.03 -7.36 -9.58
CA ARG A 181 14.03 -7.09 -10.63
C ARG A 181 13.73 -5.85 -11.45
N ALA A 182 12.47 -5.56 -11.73
CA ALA A 182 12.06 -4.37 -12.46
C ALA A 182 12.45 -3.07 -11.74
N ARG A 183 12.58 -3.12 -10.41
CA ARG A 183 12.99 -2.00 -9.56
C ARG A 183 14.45 -2.09 -9.10
N GLY A 184 15.26 -2.93 -9.74
CA GLY A 184 16.70 -3.06 -9.48
C GLY A 184 17.06 -4.01 -8.34
N GLY A 185 16.12 -4.76 -7.79
CA GLY A 185 16.38 -5.78 -6.78
C GLY A 185 17.12 -6.99 -7.36
N MET A 186 17.97 -7.63 -6.54
CA MET A 186 18.73 -8.82 -6.92
C MET A 186 18.31 -10.10 -6.19
N GLY A 187 17.51 -9.96 -5.14
CA GLY A 187 17.13 -11.06 -4.25
C GLY A 187 15.79 -11.73 -4.58
N SER A 188 14.94 -11.08 -5.35
CA SER A 188 13.63 -11.61 -5.75
C SER A 188 13.35 -11.32 -7.22
N SER A 189 12.66 -12.24 -7.89
CA SER A 189 12.21 -12.03 -9.27
C SER A 189 11.02 -11.10 -9.36
N VAL A 190 10.23 -11.02 -8.29
CA VAL A 190 9.00 -10.23 -8.18
C VAL A 190 9.06 -9.40 -6.89
N GLY A 191 8.65 -8.15 -6.95
CA GLY A 191 8.54 -7.29 -5.78
C GLY A 191 7.49 -7.77 -4.79
N GLY A 192 7.69 -7.45 -3.51
CA GLY A 192 6.70 -7.67 -2.46
C GLY A 192 5.56 -6.66 -2.53
N LEU A 193 4.64 -6.69 -1.55
CA LEU A 193 3.44 -5.85 -1.51
C LEU A 193 3.70 -4.35 -1.57
N THR A 194 4.93 -3.91 -1.31
CA THR A 194 5.31 -2.49 -1.40
C THR A 194 6.28 -2.16 -2.53
N TRP A 195 6.63 -3.14 -3.38
CA TRP A 195 7.61 -2.96 -4.44
C TRP A 195 7.27 -3.61 -5.78
N CYS A 196 6.15 -4.30 -5.88
CA CYS A 196 5.76 -4.99 -7.12
C CYS A 196 5.54 -3.99 -8.26
N ASP A 197 6.29 -4.13 -9.35
CA ASP A 197 6.08 -3.31 -10.54
C ASP A 197 4.85 -3.78 -11.30
N TRP A 198 3.85 -2.90 -11.40
CA TRP A 198 2.58 -3.21 -12.06
C TRP A 198 2.73 -3.62 -13.53
N ASN A 199 3.65 -2.98 -14.25
CA ASN A 199 3.78 -3.20 -15.70
C ASN A 199 4.58 -4.45 -16.06
N VAL A 200 5.50 -4.89 -15.17
CA VAL A 200 6.48 -5.93 -15.48
C VAL A 200 6.34 -7.17 -14.61
N GLU A 201 5.98 -7.00 -13.33
CA GLU A 201 6.02 -8.08 -12.34
C GLU A 201 4.64 -8.51 -11.83
N PHE A 202 3.66 -7.62 -11.91
CA PHE A 202 2.33 -7.92 -11.37
C PHE A 202 1.63 -8.97 -12.25
N THR A 203 1.22 -10.06 -11.60
CA THR A 203 0.37 -11.09 -12.19
C THR A 203 -0.87 -11.24 -11.31
N PRO A 204 -2.09 -11.01 -11.85
CA PRO A 204 -3.33 -11.15 -11.10
C PRO A 204 -3.46 -12.50 -10.39
N VAL A 205 -3.94 -12.46 -9.15
CA VAL A 205 -4.29 -13.65 -8.38
C VAL A 205 -5.75 -14.02 -8.66
N ALA A 206 -6.00 -15.28 -8.97
CA ALA A 206 -7.34 -15.74 -9.35
C ALA A 206 -8.39 -15.49 -8.24
N GLY A 207 -9.48 -14.86 -8.61
CA GLY A 207 -10.59 -14.54 -7.69
C GLY A 207 -10.33 -13.36 -6.75
N LEU A 208 -9.12 -12.79 -6.76
CA LEU A 208 -8.76 -11.64 -5.95
C LEU A 208 -8.84 -10.36 -6.78
N ARG A 209 -9.56 -9.36 -6.29
CA ARG A 209 -9.58 -8.01 -6.84
C ARG A 209 -8.62 -7.14 -6.04
N GLN A 210 -7.82 -6.31 -6.70
CA GLN A 210 -6.84 -5.48 -5.99
C GLN A 210 -6.91 -4.02 -6.44
N ILE A 211 -6.64 -3.11 -5.50
CA ILE A 211 -6.47 -1.69 -5.76
C ILE A 211 -5.10 -1.29 -5.20
N VAL A 212 -4.23 -0.80 -6.08
CA VAL A 212 -2.82 -0.50 -5.78
C VAL A 212 -2.38 0.87 -6.30
N GLY A 213 -1.27 1.37 -5.76
CA GLY A 213 -0.53 2.56 -6.20
C GLY A 213 0.84 2.21 -6.78
N HIS A 214 1.91 2.87 -6.29
CA HIS A 214 3.34 2.59 -6.51
C HIS A 214 3.85 2.77 -7.94
N THR A 215 3.15 2.26 -8.93
CA THR A 215 3.59 2.31 -10.32
C THR A 215 2.84 3.40 -11.06
N ILE A 216 3.50 4.56 -11.22
CA ILE A 216 2.87 5.70 -11.86
C ILE A 216 2.42 5.39 -13.29
N SER A 217 1.19 5.72 -13.60
CA SER A 217 0.63 5.55 -14.94
C SER A 217 1.21 6.57 -15.91
N HIS A 218 1.86 6.09 -16.97
CA HIS A 218 2.40 6.95 -18.03
C HIS A 218 1.31 7.65 -18.87
N THR A 219 0.08 7.17 -18.81
CA THR A 219 -1.06 7.78 -19.52
C THR A 219 -1.75 8.87 -18.69
N GLY A 220 -1.40 8.98 -17.41
CA GLY A 220 -2.11 9.83 -16.45
C GLY A 220 -3.52 9.32 -16.11
N GLN A 221 -3.87 8.10 -16.51
CA GLN A 221 -5.16 7.46 -16.23
C GLN A 221 -4.93 6.17 -15.41
N PRO A 222 -5.86 5.77 -14.53
CA PRO A 222 -5.81 4.46 -13.88
C PRO A 222 -5.72 3.32 -14.90
N VAL A 223 -4.99 2.28 -14.55
CA VAL A 223 -4.75 1.12 -15.43
C VAL A 223 -5.32 -0.14 -14.80
N MET A 224 -5.91 -1.00 -15.65
CA MET A 224 -6.49 -2.27 -15.22
C MET A 224 -5.72 -3.47 -15.77
N GLN A 225 -5.67 -4.54 -14.95
CA GLN A 225 -5.35 -5.90 -15.38
C GLN A 225 -6.42 -6.86 -14.81
N GLY A 226 -7.33 -7.35 -15.67
CA GLY A 226 -8.52 -8.06 -15.21
C GLY A 226 -9.41 -7.15 -14.34
N GLU A 227 -9.71 -7.57 -13.11
CA GLU A 227 -10.48 -6.78 -12.14
C GLU A 227 -9.58 -6.03 -11.13
N ASN A 228 -8.29 -5.94 -11.40
CA ASN A 228 -7.31 -5.25 -10.56
C ASN A 228 -7.02 -3.86 -11.12
N TRP A 229 -6.82 -2.89 -10.23
CA TRP A 229 -6.61 -1.49 -10.56
C TRP A 229 -5.29 -0.97 -10.00
N CYS A 230 -4.45 -0.38 -10.85
CA CYS A 230 -3.39 0.52 -10.43
C CYS A 230 -3.86 1.96 -10.63
N ILE A 231 -3.93 2.71 -9.53
CA ILE A 231 -4.52 4.05 -9.51
C ILE A 231 -3.49 5.16 -9.27
N ASP A 232 -2.20 4.85 -9.28
CA ASP A 232 -1.18 5.89 -9.16
C ASP A 232 -1.13 6.73 -10.44
N THR A 233 -1.70 7.91 -10.33
CA THR A 233 -1.79 8.94 -11.38
C THR A 233 -1.36 10.31 -10.86
N ASP A 234 -0.46 10.31 -9.86
CA ASP A 234 0.03 11.54 -9.24
C ASP A 234 -1.08 12.31 -8.48
N LEU A 235 -1.96 11.58 -7.75
CA LEU A 235 -3.15 12.10 -7.07
C LEU A 235 -4.19 12.76 -8.00
N ASN A 236 -4.21 12.42 -9.30
CA ASN A 236 -5.24 12.93 -10.21
C ASN A 236 -6.50 12.06 -10.23
N HIS A 237 -6.46 10.87 -9.62
CA HIS A 237 -7.61 9.98 -9.49
C HIS A 237 -7.64 9.36 -8.10
N VAL A 238 -8.84 8.96 -7.69
CA VAL A 238 -9.09 8.05 -6.57
C VAL A 238 -9.87 6.85 -7.07
N ALA A 239 -9.77 5.71 -6.39
CA ALA A 239 -10.74 4.65 -6.60
C ALA A 239 -11.85 4.75 -5.56
N VAL A 240 -13.06 4.46 -6.00
CA VAL A 240 -14.26 4.40 -5.15
C VAL A 240 -14.77 2.97 -5.15
N VAL A 241 -14.95 2.41 -3.97
CA VAL A 241 -15.66 1.14 -3.78
C VAL A 241 -17.00 1.45 -3.13
N ASP A 242 -18.06 1.21 -3.87
CA ASP A 242 -19.43 1.50 -3.43
C ASP A 242 -19.98 0.44 -2.45
N GLU A 243 -21.19 0.62 -1.99
CA GLU A 243 -21.87 -0.28 -1.05
C GLU A 243 -22.16 -1.68 -1.63
N ARG A 244 -22.05 -1.84 -2.95
CA ARG A 244 -22.20 -3.11 -3.67
C ARG A 244 -20.84 -3.74 -4.01
N PHE A 245 -19.76 -3.18 -3.48
CA PHE A 245 -18.38 -3.59 -3.77
C PHE A 245 -18.00 -3.48 -5.25
N MET A 246 -18.62 -2.50 -5.96
CA MET A 246 -18.20 -2.16 -7.32
C MET A 246 -17.07 -1.13 -7.25
N ILE A 247 -16.02 -1.34 -8.05
CA ILE A 247 -14.86 -0.47 -8.13
C ILE A 247 -14.97 0.41 -9.36
N HIS A 248 -14.82 1.71 -9.18
CA HIS A 248 -14.63 2.66 -10.28
C HIS A 248 -13.63 3.75 -9.89
N CYS A 249 -13.04 4.42 -10.86
CA CYS A 249 -12.11 5.50 -10.61
C CYS A 249 -12.72 6.85 -10.98
N GLU A 250 -12.48 7.86 -10.15
CA GLU A 250 -12.95 9.22 -10.35
C GLU A 250 -11.77 10.17 -10.49
N ALA A 251 -11.83 11.05 -11.50
CA ALA A 251 -10.83 12.08 -11.70
C ALA A 251 -11.05 13.22 -10.70
N ILE A 252 -9.97 13.69 -10.10
CA ILE A 252 -9.97 14.83 -9.19
C ILE A 252 -9.85 16.10 -10.01
N ILE A 253 -10.97 16.77 -10.24
CA ILE A 253 -11.07 18.00 -10.99
C ILE A 253 -10.90 19.18 -10.02
N ARG A 254 -9.84 19.97 -10.25
CA ARG A 254 -9.58 21.20 -9.49
C ARG A 254 -9.73 22.41 -10.39
#